data_e4751251a76df4eb7ec98e4ba653e687
#
_entry.id   e4751251a76df4eb7ec98e4ba653e687
#
_cell.length_a   1.000
_cell.length_b   1.000
_cell.length_c   1.000
_cell.angle_alpha   90.00
_cell.angle_beta   90.00
_cell.angle_gamma   90.00
#
_symmetry.space_group_name_H-M   'P 1'
#
loop_
_entity.id
_entity.type
_entity.pdbx_description
1 polymer ?
#
loop_
_entity_poly.entity_id
_entity_poly.type
_entity_poly.pdbx_seq_one_letter_code
_entity_poly.pdbx_strand_id
1 'polypeptide(L)'
;IMGRKAKAAELLPAIAASLSQDYWYSTQTTAYALIAIAKYCGKNPSGAKIIASGTVDGKTVDINSASYIRQLPILFKNGSSNVVISNKGSNTLYVRLVTQGQPLSGDSLKVNNNPTVLNMSVGYVNQNGAAIDISKLIQGTDFVAKVVIKNPGNRGYYSQMALSQIFPSGWEILNARMFDGEGSFKSSSSTYQDIRDDRVYTFFNIGREETLTYYIQLNASYLGRFFLPGTFCEAMYDNSITAGVNGKWVEVVNQ
;
A
#
# COMPACT_ATOMS: atom_id res chain seq x y z
N ILE A 1 -19.69 25.25 -20.78
CA ILE A 1 -19.60 26.71 -20.89
C ILE A 1 -19.59 27.12 -22.36
N MET A 2 -18.76 26.54 -23.21
CA MET A 2 -18.65 26.90 -24.65
C MET A 2 -19.59 26.11 -25.58
N GLY A 3 -20.43 25.23 -25.08
CA GLY A 3 -21.37 24.43 -25.88
C GLY A 3 -20.74 23.38 -26.82
N ARG A 4 -19.42 23.23 -26.83
CA ARG A 4 -18.69 22.32 -27.73
C ARG A 4 -18.70 20.87 -27.22
N LYS A 5 -19.87 20.21 -27.25
CA LYS A 5 -20.05 18.85 -26.72
C LYS A 5 -19.15 17.79 -27.36
N ALA A 6 -18.96 17.86 -28.70
CA ALA A 6 -18.09 16.92 -29.41
C ALA A 6 -16.63 16.98 -28.88
N LYS A 7 -16.09 18.20 -28.74
CA LYS A 7 -14.73 18.38 -28.22
C LYS A 7 -14.60 17.96 -26.76
N ALA A 8 -15.63 18.15 -25.94
CA ALA A 8 -15.66 17.66 -24.56
C ALA A 8 -15.65 16.13 -24.51
N ALA A 9 -16.39 15.46 -25.40
CA ALA A 9 -16.41 13.99 -25.50
C ALA A 9 -15.03 13.42 -25.85
N GLU A 10 -14.25 14.09 -26.70
CA GLU A 10 -12.89 13.68 -27.06
C GLU A 10 -11.91 13.77 -25.87
N LEU A 11 -12.11 14.73 -24.96
CA LEU A 11 -11.22 14.96 -23.82
C LEU A 11 -11.58 14.11 -22.59
N LEU A 12 -12.83 13.65 -22.50
CA LEU A 12 -13.28 12.87 -21.34
C LEU A 12 -12.49 11.59 -21.07
N PRO A 13 -12.17 10.76 -22.09
CA PRO A 13 -11.38 9.56 -21.88
C PRO A 13 -10.00 9.84 -21.29
N ALA A 14 -9.35 10.93 -21.69
CA ALA A 14 -8.06 11.33 -21.15
C ALA A 14 -8.15 11.72 -19.67
N ILE A 15 -9.19 12.47 -19.29
CA ILE A 15 -9.46 12.83 -17.89
C ILE A 15 -9.77 11.58 -17.07
N ALA A 16 -10.61 10.69 -17.58
CA ALA A 16 -10.97 9.45 -16.90
C ALA A 16 -9.76 8.53 -16.73
N ALA A 17 -8.91 8.40 -17.75
CA ALA A 17 -7.67 7.63 -17.69
C ALA A 17 -6.70 8.21 -16.64
N SER A 18 -6.57 9.53 -16.59
CA SER A 18 -5.75 10.19 -15.58
C SER A 18 -6.26 9.94 -14.17
N LEU A 19 -7.56 10.08 -13.93
CA LEU A 19 -8.17 9.83 -12.60
C LEU A 19 -8.19 8.34 -12.19
N SER A 20 -7.94 7.43 -13.12
CA SER A 20 -7.91 5.98 -12.88
C SER A 20 -6.51 5.44 -12.56
N GLN A 21 -5.50 6.29 -12.53
CA GLN A 21 -4.14 5.91 -12.17
C GLN A 21 -3.91 6.13 -10.67
N ASP A 22 -3.01 5.36 -10.08
CA ASP A 22 -2.59 5.50 -8.68
C ASP A 22 -1.64 6.71 -8.47
N TYR A 23 -1.85 7.76 -9.24
CA TYR A 23 -1.11 9.02 -9.13
C TYR A 23 -1.87 10.02 -8.28
N TRP A 24 -1.18 10.67 -7.36
CA TRP A 24 -1.79 11.69 -6.52
C TRP A 24 -1.91 13.02 -7.27
N TYR A 25 -3.14 13.48 -7.43
CA TYR A 25 -3.44 14.83 -7.92
C TYR A 25 -3.78 15.76 -6.76
N SER A 26 -3.49 17.06 -6.92
CA SER A 26 -3.96 18.04 -5.96
C SER A 26 -5.49 17.98 -5.82
N THR A 27 -5.99 18.29 -4.64
CA THR A 27 -7.44 18.33 -4.36
C THR A 27 -8.18 19.21 -5.38
N GLN A 28 -7.57 20.31 -5.80
CA GLN A 28 -8.13 21.22 -6.80
C GLN A 28 -8.20 20.55 -8.18
N THR A 29 -7.15 19.90 -8.64
CA THR A 29 -7.13 19.20 -9.93
C THR A 29 -8.21 18.12 -9.97
N THR A 30 -8.31 17.33 -8.92
CA THR A 30 -9.32 16.27 -8.77
C THR A 30 -10.73 16.86 -8.77
N ALA A 31 -10.97 17.92 -8.01
CA ALA A 31 -12.28 18.59 -7.94
C ALA A 31 -12.71 19.15 -9.30
N TYR A 32 -11.83 19.85 -10.03
CA TYR A 32 -12.15 20.38 -11.35
C TYR A 32 -12.41 19.28 -12.38
N ALA A 33 -11.64 18.19 -12.35
CA ALA A 33 -11.85 17.04 -13.22
C ALA A 33 -13.22 16.38 -12.96
N LEU A 34 -13.59 16.17 -11.70
CA LEU A 34 -14.88 15.62 -11.31
C LEU A 34 -16.04 16.56 -11.68
N ILE A 35 -15.89 17.87 -11.50
CA ILE A 35 -16.88 18.88 -11.90
C ILE A 35 -17.07 18.87 -13.43
N ALA A 36 -15.99 18.73 -14.19
CA ALA A 36 -16.06 18.66 -15.65
C ALA A 36 -16.85 17.43 -16.11
N ILE A 37 -16.56 16.26 -15.53
CA ILE A 37 -17.30 15.02 -15.79
C ILE A 37 -18.77 15.16 -15.38
N ALA A 38 -19.05 15.65 -14.18
CA ALA A 38 -20.42 15.84 -13.69
C ALA A 38 -21.23 16.81 -14.58
N LYS A 39 -20.63 17.92 -15.03
CA LYS A 39 -21.28 18.86 -15.96
C LYS A 39 -21.53 18.25 -17.33
N TYR A 40 -20.64 17.39 -17.80
CA TYR A 40 -20.85 16.68 -19.06
C TYR A 40 -21.99 15.67 -18.95
N CYS A 41 -21.97 14.82 -17.92
CA CYS A 41 -22.97 13.78 -17.67
C CYS A 41 -24.34 14.38 -17.25
N GLY A 42 -24.34 15.37 -16.37
CA GLY A 42 -25.54 15.91 -15.73
C GLY A 42 -26.49 16.71 -16.64
N LYS A 43 -26.10 16.99 -17.88
CA LYS A 43 -26.92 17.71 -18.86
C LYS A 43 -27.42 16.84 -20.01
N ASN A 44 -27.49 15.53 -19.82
CA ASN A 44 -28.04 14.66 -20.87
C ASN A 44 -29.56 14.52 -20.70
N PRO A 45 -30.37 15.25 -21.52
CA PRO A 45 -31.83 15.27 -21.38
C PRO A 45 -32.50 13.97 -21.82
N SER A 46 -31.79 13.05 -22.43
CA SER A 46 -32.34 11.81 -22.99
C SER A 46 -32.40 10.64 -22.01
N GLY A 47 -32.37 10.89 -20.68
CA GLY A 47 -32.71 9.90 -19.68
C GLY A 47 -31.90 8.59 -19.84
N ALA A 48 -30.58 8.71 -19.89
CA ALA A 48 -29.74 7.52 -19.95
C ALA A 48 -30.06 6.61 -18.75
N LYS A 49 -30.68 5.49 -19.02
CA LYS A 49 -30.99 4.47 -18.02
C LYS A 49 -29.90 3.41 -18.06
N ILE A 50 -29.47 2.99 -16.91
CA ILE A 50 -28.74 1.73 -16.81
C ILE A 50 -29.78 0.61 -16.82
N ILE A 51 -29.80 -0.15 -17.92
CA ILE A 51 -30.64 -1.33 -18.04
C ILE A 51 -29.69 -2.53 -18.22
N ALA A 52 -29.63 -3.37 -17.22
CA ALA A 52 -28.78 -4.55 -17.23
C ALA A 52 -29.47 -5.70 -16.47
N SER A 53 -29.15 -6.91 -16.83
CA SER A 53 -29.55 -8.11 -16.08
C SER A 53 -28.35 -8.99 -15.86
N GLY A 54 -28.42 -9.83 -14.84
CA GLY A 54 -27.34 -10.77 -14.59
C GLY A 54 -27.63 -11.71 -13.44
N THR A 55 -26.58 -12.38 -13.00
CA THR A 55 -26.64 -13.27 -11.85
C THR A 55 -25.45 -13.02 -10.93
N VAL A 56 -25.69 -13.12 -9.63
CA VAL A 56 -24.67 -13.17 -8.59
C VAL A 56 -24.86 -14.48 -7.86
N ASP A 57 -23.90 -15.38 -7.96
CA ASP A 57 -23.98 -16.74 -7.39
C ASP A 57 -25.30 -17.46 -7.72
N GLY A 58 -25.72 -17.36 -8.99
CA GLY A 58 -26.95 -17.95 -9.50
C GLY A 58 -28.25 -17.20 -9.14
N LYS A 59 -28.20 -16.13 -8.33
CA LYS A 59 -29.36 -15.29 -8.05
C LYS A 59 -29.50 -14.21 -9.09
N THR A 60 -30.68 -14.09 -9.69
CA THR A 60 -30.96 -13.06 -10.69
C THR A 60 -30.90 -11.66 -10.10
N VAL A 61 -30.26 -10.75 -10.84
CA VAL A 61 -30.20 -9.32 -10.52
C VAL A 61 -30.65 -8.54 -11.76
N ASP A 62 -31.71 -7.77 -11.59
CA ASP A 62 -32.20 -6.86 -12.65
C ASP A 62 -31.92 -5.42 -12.22
N ILE A 63 -31.32 -4.66 -13.12
CA ILE A 63 -30.95 -3.26 -12.93
C ILE A 63 -31.74 -2.41 -13.92
N ASN A 64 -32.60 -1.56 -13.40
CA ASN A 64 -33.28 -0.52 -14.16
C ASN A 64 -33.16 0.78 -13.37
N SER A 65 -32.21 1.63 -13.75
CA SER A 65 -31.88 2.85 -13.00
C SER A 65 -31.82 4.05 -13.92
N ALA A 66 -32.48 5.13 -13.52
CA ALA A 66 -32.35 6.44 -14.14
C ALA A 66 -31.05 7.15 -13.74
N SER A 67 -30.33 6.65 -12.73
CA SER A 67 -29.03 7.16 -12.32
C SER A 67 -27.92 6.61 -13.21
N TYR A 68 -26.88 7.42 -13.45
CA TYR A 68 -25.67 7.03 -14.19
C TYR A 68 -24.77 6.05 -13.40
N ILE A 69 -24.99 5.93 -12.10
CA ILE A 69 -24.23 5.04 -11.22
C ILE A 69 -25.22 4.20 -10.42
N ARG A 70 -24.98 2.91 -10.39
CA ARG A 70 -25.69 1.95 -9.55
C ARG A 70 -24.70 1.08 -8.82
N GLN A 71 -24.73 1.12 -7.50
CA GLN A 71 -23.95 0.24 -6.64
C GLN A 71 -24.82 -0.91 -6.17
N LEU A 72 -24.31 -2.13 -6.25
CA LEU A 72 -24.96 -3.34 -5.76
C LEU A 72 -24.02 -3.97 -4.73
N PRO A 73 -24.43 -4.06 -3.46
CA PRO A 73 -23.67 -4.79 -2.48
C PRO A 73 -23.77 -6.30 -2.75
N ILE A 74 -22.63 -6.96 -2.82
CA ILE A 74 -22.52 -8.41 -2.98
C ILE A 74 -21.92 -8.96 -1.70
N LEU A 75 -22.67 -9.84 -1.02
CA LEU A 75 -22.14 -10.54 0.14
C LEU A 75 -21.33 -11.75 -0.35
N PHE A 76 -20.03 -11.67 -0.19
CA PHE A 76 -19.15 -12.81 -0.45
C PHE A 76 -19.37 -13.91 0.57
N LYS A 77 -19.57 -15.12 0.08
CA LYS A 77 -19.41 -16.34 0.87
C LYS A 77 -17.97 -16.82 0.73
N ASN A 78 -17.50 -17.57 1.72
CA ASN A 78 -16.17 -18.18 1.67
C ASN A 78 -15.96 -18.94 0.35
N GLY A 79 -14.92 -18.57 -0.40
CA GLY A 79 -14.61 -19.18 -1.68
C GLY A 79 -14.63 -18.19 -2.86
N SER A 80 -15.16 -18.62 -3.98
CA SER A 80 -15.31 -17.81 -5.20
C SER A 80 -16.77 -17.43 -5.42
N SER A 81 -17.03 -16.21 -5.85
CA SER A 81 -18.35 -15.77 -6.31
C SER A 81 -18.33 -15.54 -7.81
N ASN A 82 -19.40 -15.97 -8.47
CA ASN A 82 -19.56 -15.76 -9.90
C ASN A 82 -20.54 -14.61 -10.16
N VAL A 83 -20.06 -13.59 -10.87
CA VAL A 83 -20.85 -12.41 -11.23
C VAL A 83 -20.93 -12.32 -12.75
N VAL A 84 -22.15 -12.42 -13.27
CA VAL A 84 -22.44 -12.26 -14.70
C VAL A 84 -23.33 -11.04 -14.86
N ILE A 85 -22.91 -10.07 -15.69
CA ILE A 85 -23.69 -8.88 -16.01
C ILE A 85 -23.83 -8.76 -17.51
N SER A 86 -25.07 -8.58 -17.97
CA SER A 86 -25.42 -8.38 -19.37
C SER A 86 -26.04 -6.99 -19.55
N ASN A 87 -25.47 -6.19 -20.44
CA ASN A 87 -26.05 -4.93 -20.82
C ASN A 87 -27.32 -5.16 -21.67
N LYS A 88 -28.42 -4.58 -21.23
CA LYS A 88 -29.72 -4.62 -21.94
C LYS A 88 -30.11 -3.24 -22.51
N GLY A 89 -29.30 -2.22 -22.20
CA GLY A 89 -29.47 -0.87 -22.74
C GLY A 89 -28.74 -0.64 -24.05
N SER A 90 -29.00 0.47 -24.68
CA SER A 90 -28.32 0.91 -25.91
C SER A 90 -26.99 1.62 -25.66
N ASN A 91 -26.72 2.03 -24.42
CA ASN A 91 -25.50 2.75 -24.03
C ASN A 91 -24.41 1.77 -23.59
N THR A 92 -23.15 2.16 -23.72
CA THR A 92 -22.03 1.40 -23.14
C THR A 92 -22.17 1.31 -21.63
N LEU A 93 -22.10 0.11 -21.09
CA LEU A 93 -22.11 -0.16 -19.65
C LEU A 93 -20.68 -0.40 -19.16
N TYR A 94 -20.24 0.39 -18.19
CA TYR A 94 -18.98 0.18 -17.48
C TYR A 94 -19.27 -0.53 -16.15
N VAL A 95 -18.62 -1.63 -15.93
CA VAL A 95 -18.77 -2.43 -14.69
C VAL A 95 -17.45 -2.40 -13.94
N ARG A 96 -17.51 -2.02 -12.67
CA ARG A 96 -16.38 -2.11 -11.75
C ARG A 96 -16.75 -3.03 -10.60
N LEU A 97 -15.98 -4.08 -10.40
CA LEU A 97 -16.07 -4.95 -9.23
C LEU A 97 -15.04 -4.46 -8.20
N VAL A 98 -15.54 -4.13 -7.01
CA VAL A 98 -14.69 -3.73 -5.88
C VAL A 98 -14.84 -4.77 -4.79
N THR A 99 -13.76 -5.44 -4.45
CA THR A 99 -13.68 -6.37 -3.31
C THR A 99 -12.94 -5.72 -2.17
N GLN A 100 -13.53 -5.77 -0.99
CA GLN A 100 -12.91 -5.32 0.24
C GLN A 100 -13.01 -6.43 1.27
N GLY A 101 -11.91 -6.75 1.93
CA GLY A 101 -11.87 -7.77 2.95
C GLY A 101 -10.72 -7.54 3.91
N GLN A 102 -10.83 -8.12 5.09
CA GLN A 102 -9.74 -8.19 6.05
C GLN A 102 -9.10 -9.57 5.89
N PRO A 103 -7.82 -9.66 5.49
CA PRO A 103 -7.14 -10.95 5.42
C PRO A 103 -6.99 -11.54 6.81
N LEU A 104 -7.00 -12.87 6.90
CA LEU A 104 -6.59 -13.58 8.12
C LEU A 104 -5.15 -13.21 8.44
N SER A 105 -4.84 -13.03 9.74
CA SER A 105 -3.54 -12.54 10.19
C SER A 105 -2.38 -13.32 9.57
N GLY A 106 -1.47 -12.62 8.95
CA GLY A 106 -0.08 -12.98 8.73
C GLY A 106 0.25 -13.64 7.40
N ASP A 107 -0.40 -14.69 6.98
CA ASP A 107 0.16 -15.57 5.95
C ASP A 107 -0.21 -15.23 4.51
N SER A 108 -1.18 -14.36 4.29
CA SER A 108 -1.78 -14.12 2.95
C SER A 108 -1.51 -12.74 2.35
N LEU A 109 -0.86 -11.84 3.08
CA LEU A 109 -0.49 -10.53 2.56
C LEU A 109 0.79 -10.63 1.72
N LYS A 110 0.63 -10.73 0.41
CA LYS A 110 1.77 -10.60 -0.51
C LYS A 110 2.01 -9.14 -0.81
N VAL A 111 3.21 -8.69 -0.51
CA VAL A 111 3.66 -7.36 -0.92
C VAL A 111 3.95 -7.39 -2.41
N ASN A 112 3.32 -6.49 -3.13
CA ASN A 112 3.58 -6.31 -4.55
C ASN A 112 4.74 -5.30 -4.71
N ASN A 113 5.95 -5.82 -4.90
CA ASN A 113 7.14 -5.01 -5.10
C ASN A 113 7.40 -4.74 -6.57
N ASN A 114 7.72 -3.49 -6.88
CA ASN A 114 8.27 -3.13 -8.18
C ASN A 114 9.73 -2.66 -8.00
N PRO A 115 10.72 -3.57 -8.16
CA PRO A 115 12.12 -3.24 -7.93
C PRO A 115 12.68 -2.21 -8.91
N THR A 116 11.98 -1.94 -10.02
CA THR A 116 12.37 -0.87 -10.94
C THR A 116 11.96 0.51 -10.44
N VAL A 117 11.09 0.58 -9.44
CA VAL A 117 10.64 1.82 -8.81
C VAL A 117 11.32 2.03 -7.47
N LEU A 118 11.24 1.06 -6.57
CA LEU A 118 11.87 1.12 -5.26
C LEU A 118 12.31 -0.27 -4.84
N ASN A 119 13.57 -0.40 -4.41
CA ASN A 119 14.12 -1.64 -3.88
C ASN A 119 14.24 -1.55 -2.37
N MET A 120 13.79 -2.57 -1.66
CA MET A 120 13.96 -2.68 -0.23
C MET A 120 14.32 -4.12 0.16
N SER A 121 15.28 -4.24 1.08
CA SER A 121 15.61 -5.51 1.73
C SER A 121 15.69 -5.32 3.23
N VAL A 122 15.25 -6.35 3.97
CA VAL A 122 15.31 -6.41 5.43
C VAL A 122 16.11 -7.63 5.81
N GLY A 123 17.14 -7.42 6.61
CA GLY A 123 17.98 -8.44 7.19
C GLY A 123 18.14 -8.24 8.70
N TYR A 124 18.63 -9.26 9.38
CA TYR A 124 18.91 -9.21 10.81
C TYR A 124 20.33 -9.67 11.04
N VAL A 125 21.04 -8.95 11.89
CA VAL A 125 22.46 -9.20 12.17
C VAL A 125 22.70 -9.20 13.68
N ASN A 126 23.74 -9.91 14.11
CA ASN A 126 24.22 -9.81 15.49
C ASN A 126 25.04 -8.53 15.70
N GLN A 127 25.51 -8.30 16.92
CA GLN A 127 26.31 -7.11 17.28
C GLN A 127 27.64 -6.99 16.48
N ASN A 128 28.11 -8.09 15.89
CA ASN A 128 29.32 -8.11 15.05
C ASN A 128 29.02 -7.93 13.56
N GLY A 129 27.74 -7.73 13.18
CA GLY A 129 27.32 -7.54 11.79
C GLY A 129 27.10 -8.84 11.01
N ALA A 130 27.27 -10.02 11.62
CA ALA A 130 26.99 -11.29 10.96
C ALA A 130 25.47 -11.55 10.90
N ALA A 131 25.00 -12.07 9.76
CA ALA A 131 23.59 -12.41 9.58
C ALA A 131 23.14 -13.48 10.58
N ILE A 132 21.92 -13.30 11.11
CA ILE A 132 21.29 -14.24 12.03
C ILE A 132 19.93 -14.70 11.50
N ASP A 133 19.57 -15.93 11.87
CA ASP A 133 18.22 -16.43 11.66
C ASP A 133 17.32 -16.03 12.84
N ILE A 134 16.32 -15.23 12.56
CA ILE A 134 15.36 -14.76 13.55
C ILE A 134 14.13 -15.67 13.69
N SER A 135 14.08 -16.79 12.96
CA SER A 135 12.96 -17.74 13.08
C SER A 135 12.84 -18.31 14.50
N LYS A 136 13.99 -18.45 15.17
CA LYS A 136 14.08 -18.92 16.54
C LYS A 136 15.25 -18.23 17.26
N LEU A 137 14.94 -17.41 18.24
CA LEU A 137 15.92 -16.66 19.04
C LEU A 137 15.92 -17.16 20.49
N ILE A 138 17.08 -17.15 21.11
CA ILE A 138 17.20 -17.40 22.56
C ILE A 138 16.79 -16.12 23.29
N GLN A 139 16.03 -16.25 24.38
CA GLN A 139 15.65 -15.12 25.23
C GLN A 139 16.89 -14.35 25.70
N GLY A 140 16.83 -13.03 25.68
CA GLY A 140 17.94 -12.14 26.03
C GLY A 140 18.91 -11.87 24.87
N THR A 141 18.70 -12.44 23.68
CA THR A 141 19.55 -12.16 22.51
C THR A 141 19.39 -10.74 22.02
N ASP A 142 20.50 -10.00 22.00
CA ASP A 142 20.58 -8.68 21.34
C ASP A 142 20.91 -8.84 19.85
N PHE A 143 20.19 -8.13 19.01
CA PHE A 143 20.40 -8.16 17.56
C PHE A 143 19.93 -6.85 16.91
N VAL A 144 20.17 -6.72 15.62
CA VAL A 144 19.92 -5.49 14.88
C VAL A 144 19.10 -5.80 13.62
N ALA A 145 17.98 -5.12 13.47
CA ALA A 145 17.26 -5.06 12.20
C ALA A 145 17.96 -4.08 11.26
N LYS A 146 18.31 -4.54 10.06
CA LYS A 146 18.94 -3.76 9.00
C LYS A 146 17.98 -3.65 7.82
N VAL A 147 17.58 -2.43 7.48
CA VAL A 147 16.79 -2.15 6.28
C VAL A 147 17.64 -1.38 5.30
N VAL A 148 17.72 -1.89 4.07
CA VAL A 148 18.40 -1.23 2.96
C VAL A 148 17.36 -0.82 1.94
N ILE A 149 17.34 0.45 1.58
CA ILE A 149 16.41 1.04 0.61
C ILE A 149 17.23 1.64 -0.51
N LYS A 150 16.92 1.30 -1.75
CA LYS A 150 17.60 1.80 -2.94
C LYS A 150 16.59 2.39 -3.92
N ASN A 151 16.82 3.64 -4.30
CA ASN A 151 16.17 4.25 -5.45
C ASN A 151 16.94 3.85 -6.71
N PRO A 152 16.35 3.09 -7.66
CA PRO A 152 17.05 2.67 -8.88
C PRO A 152 17.28 3.81 -9.89
N GLY A 153 16.75 5.02 -9.62
CA GLY A 153 16.98 6.21 -10.41
C GLY A 153 16.04 6.42 -11.60
N ASN A 154 15.13 5.50 -11.87
CA ASN A 154 14.26 5.55 -13.06
C ASN A 154 13.26 6.72 -13.04
N ARG A 155 12.89 7.22 -11.86
CA ARG A 155 11.95 8.33 -11.67
C ARG A 155 12.58 9.54 -10.98
N GLY A 156 13.91 9.56 -10.85
CA GLY A 156 14.64 10.66 -10.25
C GLY A 156 14.61 10.64 -8.70
N TYR A 157 14.47 11.80 -8.11
CA TYR A 157 14.44 12.01 -6.64
C TYR A 157 13.08 11.68 -6.05
N TYR A 158 13.05 10.98 -4.92
CA TYR A 158 11.82 10.71 -4.15
C TYR A 158 11.83 11.50 -2.86
N SER A 159 10.78 12.29 -2.65
CA SER A 159 10.57 13.07 -1.44
C SER A 159 9.52 12.44 -0.53
N GLN A 160 9.59 12.78 0.74
CA GLN A 160 8.58 12.41 1.74
C GLN A 160 8.30 10.91 1.79
N MET A 161 9.40 10.15 1.86
CA MET A 161 9.35 8.71 2.06
C MET A 161 9.08 8.38 3.51
N ALA A 162 8.29 7.35 3.75
CA ALA A 162 7.99 6.79 5.06
C ALA A 162 8.35 5.31 5.11
N LEU A 163 9.27 4.94 6.00
CA LEU A 163 9.60 3.56 6.34
C LEU A 163 8.87 3.19 7.63
N SER A 164 8.05 2.16 7.58
CA SER A 164 7.30 1.60 8.71
C SER A 164 7.87 0.24 9.10
N GLN A 165 8.42 0.15 10.30
CA GLN A 165 8.94 -1.07 10.90
C GLN A 165 8.15 -1.37 12.17
N ILE A 166 7.39 -2.46 12.19
CA ILE A 166 6.62 -2.92 13.35
C ILE A 166 7.25 -4.22 13.82
N PHE A 167 7.49 -4.33 15.11
CA PHE A 167 8.13 -5.48 15.72
C PHE A 167 7.12 -6.30 16.55
N PRO A 168 7.34 -7.62 16.69
CA PRO A 168 6.46 -8.47 17.47
C PRO A 168 6.58 -8.15 18.96
N SER A 169 5.53 -8.36 19.72
CA SER A 169 5.50 -8.10 21.18
C SER A 169 6.49 -8.92 22.01
N GLY A 170 7.12 -9.93 21.42
CA GLY A 170 8.22 -10.69 22.04
C GLY A 170 9.57 -10.01 21.99
N TRP A 171 9.69 -8.91 21.24
CA TRP A 171 10.92 -8.15 21.09
C TRP A 171 10.79 -6.75 21.67
N GLU A 172 11.88 -6.23 22.21
CA GLU A 172 11.97 -4.85 22.69
C GLU A 172 12.89 -4.05 21.78
N ILE A 173 12.48 -2.82 21.51
CA ILE A 173 13.29 -1.85 20.77
C ILE A 173 14.23 -1.17 21.77
N LEU A 174 15.53 -1.35 21.56
CA LEU A 174 16.55 -0.66 22.37
C LEU A 174 16.74 0.75 21.81
N ASN A 175 16.48 1.76 22.64
CA ASN A 175 16.60 3.15 22.22
C ASN A 175 18.07 3.53 22.06
N ALA A 176 18.55 3.62 20.83
CA ALA A 176 19.93 3.98 20.50
C ALA A 176 20.38 5.34 21.07
N ARG A 177 19.45 6.26 21.39
CA ARG A 177 19.78 7.54 22.02
C ARG A 177 20.37 7.42 23.43
N MET A 178 20.18 6.27 24.06
CA MET A 178 20.75 5.99 25.39
C MET A 178 22.12 5.30 25.30
N PHE A 179 22.54 4.90 24.11
CA PHE A 179 23.80 4.20 23.85
C PHE A 179 24.63 4.96 22.83
N ASP A 180 24.98 6.23 23.13
CA ASP A 180 26.00 7.01 22.39
C ASP A 180 27.43 6.44 22.60
N GLY A 181 27.56 5.15 22.72
CA GLY A 181 28.81 4.41 22.66
C GLY A 181 29.08 3.95 21.23
N GLU A 182 30.35 3.97 20.83
CA GLU A 182 30.95 3.58 19.53
C GLU A 182 30.37 2.27 18.93
N GLY A 183 29.07 2.28 18.58
CA GLY A 183 28.39 1.15 17.97
C GLY A 183 28.65 1.07 16.48
N SER A 184 28.94 -0.11 15.99
CA SER A 184 29.30 -0.43 14.58
C SER A 184 28.22 -0.10 13.55
N PHE A 185 27.00 0.30 13.97
CA PHE A 185 25.84 0.48 13.09
C PHE A 185 25.40 1.94 13.04
N LYS A 186 25.81 2.63 11.98
CA LYS A 186 25.39 4.01 11.74
C LYS A 186 24.28 4.04 10.67
N SER A 187 23.08 4.48 11.07
CA SER A 187 21.97 4.72 10.14
C SER A 187 22.27 5.90 9.22
N SER A 188 21.73 5.84 8.02
CA SER A 188 21.64 7.01 7.13
C SER A 188 20.83 8.12 7.78
N SER A 189 21.03 9.36 7.33
CA SER A 189 20.28 10.51 7.84
C SER A 189 18.79 10.37 7.52
N SER A 190 17.95 10.77 8.46
CA SER A 190 16.50 10.87 8.30
C SER A 190 16.04 12.31 8.59
N THR A 191 14.93 12.70 8.00
CA THR A 191 14.28 13.98 8.31
C THR A 191 13.66 13.96 9.70
N TYR A 192 13.04 12.81 10.03
CA TYR A 192 12.41 12.59 11.33
C TYR A 192 12.32 11.08 11.61
N GLN A 193 12.36 10.71 12.88
CA GLN A 193 12.15 9.36 13.33
C GLN A 193 11.25 9.34 14.57
N ASP A 194 10.18 8.55 14.54
CA ASP A 194 9.28 8.30 15.67
C ASP A 194 9.52 6.85 16.15
N ILE A 195 10.03 6.74 17.38
CA ILE A 195 10.32 5.44 18.03
C ILE A 195 9.31 5.24 19.13
N ARG A 196 8.59 4.13 19.07
CA ARG A 196 7.62 3.67 20.07
C ARG A 196 8.00 2.29 20.57
N ASP A 197 7.26 1.76 21.52
CA ASP A 197 7.57 0.47 22.16
C ASP A 197 7.55 -0.70 21.17
N ASP A 198 6.69 -0.64 20.14
CA ASP A 198 6.47 -1.72 19.19
C ASP A 198 6.83 -1.39 17.74
N ARG A 199 7.22 -0.15 17.45
CA ARG A 199 7.44 0.30 16.08
C ARG A 199 8.40 1.46 15.95
N VAL A 200 8.96 1.58 14.74
CA VAL A 200 9.75 2.73 14.34
C VAL A 200 9.26 3.22 12.98
N TYR A 201 8.94 4.51 12.92
CA TYR A 201 8.67 5.22 11.67
C TYR A 201 9.85 6.11 11.34
N THR A 202 10.40 5.96 10.15
CA THR A 202 11.52 6.78 9.68
C THR A 202 11.10 7.54 8.44
N PHE A 203 11.19 8.87 8.48
CA PHE A 203 10.84 9.77 7.39
C PHE A 203 12.11 10.34 6.76
N PHE A 204 12.20 10.31 5.43
CA PHE A 204 13.41 10.68 4.71
C PHE A 204 13.11 11.07 3.26
N ASN A 205 14.12 11.53 2.58
CA ASN A 205 14.13 11.68 1.13
C ASN A 205 15.26 10.82 0.58
N ILE A 206 15.13 10.38 -0.67
CA ILE A 206 16.16 9.55 -1.29
C ILE A 206 16.47 10.06 -2.70
N GLY A 207 17.73 10.34 -2.95
CA GLY A 207 18.24 10.80 -4.22
C GLY A 207 18.17 9.74 -5.32
N ARG A 208 18.41 10.17 -6.55
CA ARG A 208 18.54 9.27 -7.69
C ARG A 208 19.73 8.34 -7.48
N GLU A 209 19.53 7.04 -7.70
CA GLU A 209 20.55 5.98 -7.56
C GLU A 209 21.15 5.86 -6.15
N GLU A 210 20.56 6.55 -5.17
CA GLU A 210 21.00 6.53 -3.78
C GLU A 210 20.54 5.27 -3.06
N THR A 211 21.35 4.85 -2.08
CA THR A 211 21.05 3.75 -1.17
C THR A 211 21.14 4.26 0.27
N LEU A 212 20.07 4.07 1.03
CA LEU A 212 20.00 4.39 2.44
C LEU A 212 19.92 3.10 3.26
N THR A 213 20.52 3.12 4.46
CA THR A 213 20.48 1.99 5.38
C THR A 213 20.07 2.48 6.76
N TYR A 214 19.09 1.79 7.35
CA TYR A 214 18.59 2.07 8.69
C TYR A 214 18.78 0.85 9.59
N TYR A 215 19.21 1.09 10.80
CA TYR A 215 19.48 0.07 11.82
C TYR A 215 18.61 0.34 13.04
N ILE A 216 17.96 -0.71 13.58
CA ILE A 216 17.21 -0.68 14.82
C ILE A 216 17.73 -1.80 15.71
N GLN A 217 18.18 -1.45 16.90
CA GLN A 217 18.64 -2.40 17.91
C GLN A 217 17.43 -3.03 18.62
N LEU A 218 17.48 -4.33 18.80
CA LEU A 218 16.38 -5.14 19.32
C LEU A 218 16.91 -6.16 20.34
N ASN A 219 16.06 -6.53 21.28
CA ASN A 219 16.28 -7.62 22.20
C ASN A 219 15.13 -8.63 22.13
N ALA A 220 15.41 -9.91 22.12
CA ALA A 220 14.42 -10.99 22.20
C ALA A 220 14.02 -11.20 23.67
N SER A 221 13.07 -10.41 24.19
CA SER A 221 12.81 -10.28 25.62
C SER A 221 11.81 -11.30 26.17
N TYR A 222 10.77 -11.64 25.41
CA TYR A 222 9.66 -12.46 25.94
C TYR A 222 9.52 -13.78 25.20
N LEU A 223 9.37 -14.87 25.96
CA LEU A 223 9.18 -16.22 25.42
C LEU A 223 7.85 -16.34 24.70
N GLY A 224 7.85 -17.05 23.57
CA GLY A 224 6.63 -17.35 22.83
C GLY A 224 6.80 -17.33 21.33
N ARG A 225 5.70 -17.57 20.64
CA ARG A 225 5.61 -17.51 19.18
C ARG A 225 4.80 -16.28 18.78
N PHE A 226 5.41 -15.43 17.97
CA PHE A 226 4.86 -14.12 17.60
C PHE A 226 4.85 -13.95 16.09
N PHE A 227 3.92 -13.15 15.60
CA PHE A 227 3.95 -12.73 14.20
C PHE A 227 4.76 -11.44 14.07
N LEU A 228 5.84 -11.48 13.30
CA LEU A 228 6.59 -10.30 12.87
C LEU A 228 5.87 -9.69 11.68
N PRO A 229 5.28 -8.50 11.80
CA PRO A 229 4.63 -7.83 10.69
C PRO A 229 5.59 -7.53 9.54
N GLY A 230 5.04 -7.31 8.35
CA GLY A 230 5.83 -6.86 7.21
C GLY A 230 6.40 -5.46 7.43
N THR A 231 7.54 -5.20 6.82
CA THR A 231 8.16 -3.87 6.76
C THR A 231 7.77 -3.21 5.45
N PHE A 232 7.35 -1.95 5.50
CA PHE A 232 6.88 -1.20 4.34
C PHE A 232 7.59 0.14 4.21
N CYS A 233 7.85 0.53 2.97
CA CYS A 233 8.38 1.84 2.61
C CYS A 233 7.56 2.40 1.46
N GLU A 234 7.10 3.64 1.58
CA GLU A 234 6.28 4.28 0.57
C GLU A 234 6.53 5.80 0.51
N ALA A 235 6.23 6.40 -0.63
CA ALA A 235 6.13 7.85 -0.69
C ALA A 235 4.74 8.28 -0.21
N MET A 236 4.68 9.17 0.77
CA MET A 236 3.43 9.58 1.43
C MET A 236 2.40 10.19 0.47
N TYR A 237 2.84 10.72 -0.66
CA TYR A 237 1.98 11.41 -1.63
C TYR A 237 2.02 10.81 -3.05
N ASP A 238 2.70 9.65 -3.22
CA ASP A 238 2.71 8.90 -4.48
C ASP A 238 2.66 7.40 -4.20
N ASN A 239 1.46 6.83 -4.20
CA ASN A 239 1.21 5.42 -3.92
C ASN A 239 1.85 4.45 -4.95
N SER A 240 2.38 4.97 -6.06
CA SER A 240 3.10 4.16 -7.03
C SER A 240 4.57 3.91 -6.65
N ILE A 241 5.08 4.61 -5.63
CA ILE A 241 6.43 4.43 -5.07
C ILE A 241 6.30 3.70 -3.75
N THR A 242 6.36 2.39 -3.80
CA THR A 242 6.23 1.53 -2.62
C THR A 242 7.11 0.29 -2.75
N ALA A 243 7.60 -0.17 -1.62
CA ALA A 243 8.28 -1.46 -1.47
C ALA A 243 7.97 -2.06 -0.10
N GLY A 244 8.04 -3.38 0.00
CA GLY A 244 7.79 -4.04 1.27
C GLY A 244 8.41 -5.44 1.35
N VAL A 245 8.50 -5.94 2.55
CA VAL A 245 8.89 -7.32 2.85
C VAL A 245 7.77 -7.95 3.68
N ASN A 246 7.36 -9.15 3.31
CA ASN A 246 6.28 -9.88 3.99
C ASN A 246 6.63 -10.18 5.43
N GLY A 247 5.61 -10.19 6.28
CA GLY A 247 5.71 -10.68 7.64
C GLY A 247 5.96 -12.18 7.71
N LYS A 248 6.39 -12.65 8.87
CA LYS A 248 6.63 -14.07 9.15
C LYS A 248 6.45 -14.38 10.64
N TRP A 249 6.27 -15.66 10.96
CA TRP A 249 6.29 -16.13 12.32
C TRP A 249 7.73 -16.23 12.84
N VAL A 250 7.92 -15.82 14.08
CA VAL A 250 9.18 -15.89 14.82
C VAL A 250 8.94 -16.46 16.21
N GLU A 251 9.96 -17.05 16.81
CA GLU A 251 9.85 -17.67 18.12
C GLU A 251 11.00 -17.21 19.02
N VAL A 252 10.68 -16.97 20.29
CA VAL A 252 11.68 -16.73 21.33
C VAL A 252 11.58 -17.89 22.33
N VAL A 253 12.71 -18.56 22.54
CA VAL A 253 12.81 -19.78 23.35
C VAL A 253 13.77 -19.62 24.53
N ASN A 254 13.64 -20.49 25.51
CA ASN A 254 14.63 -20.62 26.55
C ASN A 254 15.98 -21.15 25.99
N GLN A 255 17.05 -20.89 26.73
CA GLN A 255 18.37 -21.45 26.48
C GLN A 255 18.38 -22.96 26.61
#